data_43733775057d9316b07cd2520f95b099
#
_entry.id   43733775057d9316b07cd2520f95b099
#
_cell.length_a   1.000
_cell.length_b   1.000
_cell.length_c   1.000
_cell.angle_alpha   90.00
_cell.angle_beta   90.00
_cell.angle_gamma   90.00
#
_symmetry.space_group_name_H-M   'P 1'
#
loop_
_entity.id
_entity.type
_entity.pdbx_description
1 polymer ?
#
loop_
_entity_poly.entity_id
_entity_poly.type
_entity_poly.pdbx_seq_one_letter_code
_entity_poly.pdbx_strand_id
1 'polypeptide(L)'
;MADRVVESSDDQVPEIPEVLEKVLLFSLDEAKEKLTQSNEVVPFTSLVVKDNLFIESHPGETVDACFAAAQHTVQHAQGAQAYSFCYDGYVEIDEGTKDALVAEGGVPGADQGFAVGYLYEQNEDGTITFEEEPAYIGHAPNFMIALKAPGEYSDDEIDEKYTAEEEAEGEDEAKE
;
A
#
# COMPACT_ATOMS: atom_id res chain seq x y z
N MET A 1 10.68 -6.59 -9.24
CA MET A 1 9.33 -7.22 -9.22
C MET A 1 9.18 -8.13 -8.02
N ALA A 2 8.02 -8.09 -7.38
CA ALA A 2 7.75 -8.91 -6.22
C ALA A 2 7.47 -10.37 -6.60
N ASP A 3 7.89 -11.31 -5.77
CA ASP A 3 7.60 -12.73 -5.97
C ASP A 3 6.18 -13.10 -5.60
N ARG A 4 5.43 -12.18 -5.02
CA ARG A 4 4.10 -12.47 -4.56
C ARG A 4 3.08 -12.47 -5.68
N VAL A 5 2.37 -13.58 -5.80
CA VAL A 5 1.28 -13.71 -6.76
C VAL A 5 -0.03 -13.45 -6.02
N VAL A 6 -0.85 -12.61 -6.60
CA VAL A 6 -2.19 -12.34 -6.06
C VAL A 6 -3.20 -12.83 -7.11
N GLU A 7 -4.11 -13.69 -6.68
CA GLU A 7 -5.12 -14.22 -7.58
C GLU A 7 -6.26 -13.22 -7.75
N SER A 8 -6.63 -12.95 -9.00
CA SER A 8 -7.78 -12.10 -9.24
C SER A 8 -9.06 -12.90 -9.02
N SER A 9 -10.08 -12.24 -8.52
CA SER A 9 -11.38 -12.83 -8.29
C SER A 9 -12.42 -12.10 -9.14
N ASP A 10 -13.17 -12.84 -9.91
CA ASP A 10 -14.28 -12.28 -10.68
C ASP A 10 -15.55 -12.14 -9.85
N ASP A 11 -15.50 -12.62 -8.63
CA ASP A 11 -16.64 -12.55 -7.74
C ASP A 11 -16.90 -11.10 -7.30
N GLN A 12 -17.96 -10.91 -6.56
CA GLN A 12 -18.36 -9.57 -6.13
C GLN A 12 -17.23 -8.83 -5.43
N VAL A 13 -17.04 -7.58 -5.83
CA VAL A 13 -16.11 -6.68 -5.14
C VAL A 13 -16.68 -6.41 -3.75
N PRO A 14 -15.95 -6.74 -2.68
CA PRO A 14 -16.44 -6.49 -1.33
C PRO A 14 -16.49 -5.00 -1.05
N GLU A 15 -17.23 -4.64 -0.02
CA GLU A 15 -17.28 -3.25 0.41
C GLU A 15 -15.98 -2.92 1.16
N ILE A 16 -15.20 -2.04 0.58
CA ILE A 16 -13.93 -1.61 1.17
C ILE A 16 -14.18 -0.32 1.96
N PRO A 17 -13.73 -0.23 3.23
CA PRO A 17 -13.89 1.01 3.99
C PRO A 17 -13.35 2.22 3.21
N GLU A 18 -14.04 3.34 3.28
CA GLU A 18 -13.71 4.52 2.50
C GLU A 18 -12.26 4.99 2.71
N VAL A 19 -11.80 5.03 3.96
CA VAL A 19 -10.45 5.47 4.27
C VAL A 19 -9.42 4.53 3.63
N LEU A 20 -9.69 3.24 3.62
CA LEU A 20 -8.80 2.25 3.01
C LEU A 20 -8.82 2.38 1.50
N GLU A 21 -9.98 2.51 0.90
CA GLU A 21 -10.10 2.67 -0.55
C GLU A 21 -9.29 3.87 -1.03
N LYS A 22 -9.40 4.98 -0.33
CA LYS A 22 -8.67 6.19 -0.69
C LYS A 22 -7.16 6.01 -0.64
N VAL A 23 -6.64 5.37 0.40
CA VAL A 23 -5.19 5.18 0.52
C VAL A 23 -4.68 4.14 -0.48
N LEU A 24 -5.48 3.12 -0.79
CA LEU A 24 -5.11 2.16 -1.82
C LEU A 24 -4.99 2.83 -3.19
N LEU A 25 -5.99 3.62 -3.57
CA LEU A 25 -6.00 4.31 -4.86
C LEU A 25 -4.90 5.37 -4.92
N PHE A 26 -4.67 6.10 -3.84
CA PHE A 26 -3.57 7.05 -3.76
C PHE A 26 -2.24 6.36 -4.04
N SER A 27 -2.00 5.22 -3.40
CA SER A 27 -0.76 4.48 -3.57
C SER A 27 -0.57 3.99 -5.00
N LEU A 28 -1.64 3.53 -5.62
CA LEU A 28 -1.58 3.10 -7.02
C LEU A 28 -1.22 4.25 -7.95
N ASP A 29 -1.79 5.42 -7.73
CA ASP A 29 -1.48 6.59 -8.56
C ASP A 29 -0.02 7.01 -8.39
N GLU A 30 0.50 6.98 -7.16
CA GLU A 30 1.90 7.26 -6.90
C GLU A 30 2.82 6.25 -7.60
N ALA A 31 2.45 4.97 -7.54
CA ALA A 31 3.23 3.92 -8.18
C ALA A 31 3.22 4.04 -9.70
N LYS A 32 2.08 4.39 -10.28
CA LYS A 32 1.98 4.62 -11.73
C LYS A 32 2.94 5.73 -12.17
N GLU A 33 2.96 6.82 -11.43
CA GLU A 33 3.85 7.93 -11.73
C GLU A 33 5.32 7.51 -11.64
N LYS A 34 5.68 6.79 -10.59
CA LYS A 34 7.06 6.31 -10.40
C LYS A 34 7.48 5.34 -11.51
N LEU A 35 6.59 4.42 -11.87
CA LEU A 35 6.89 3.45 -12.92
C LEU A 35 7.04 4.14 -14.28
N THR A 36 6.20 5.13 -14.55
CA THR A 36 6.26 5.89 -15.80
C THR A 36 7.54 6.72 -15.91
N GLN A 37 7.97 7.32 -14.79
CA GLN A 37 9.13 8.20 -14.78
C GLN A 37 10.46 7.46 -14.76
N SER A 38 10.55 6.34 -14.02
CA SER A 38 11.83 5.68 -13.79
C SER A 38 11.84 4.19 -14.10
N ASN A 39 10.75 3.63 -14.59
CA ASN A 39 10.60 2.20 -14.87
C ASN A 39 10.80 1.31 -13.64
N GLU A 40 10.72 1.89 -12.45
CA GLU A 40 10.97 1.15 -11.23
C GLU A 40 10.08 1.68 -10.10
N VAL A 41 9.57 0.75 -9.30
CA VAL A 41 8.83 1.09 -8.09
C VAL A 41 9.49 0.37 -6.92
N VAL A 42 10.07 1.14 -6.02
CA VAL A 42 10.54 0.60 -4.74
C VAL A 42 9.30 0.37 -3.89
N PRO A 43 9.11 -0.82 -3.32
CA PRO A 43 7.93 -1.06 -2.47
C PRO A 43 7.82 0.00 -1.38
N PHE A 44 6.61 0.48 -1.13
CA PHE A 44 6.39 1.53 -0.14
C PHE A 44 5.07 1.34 0.59
N THR A 45 5.00 1.89 1.79
CA THR A 45 3.77 1.91 2.57
C THR A 45 3.25 3.33 2.66
N SER A 46 1.93 3.45 2.75
CA SER A 46 1.25 4.71 3.04
C SER A 46 0.38 4.47 4.26
N LEU A 47 0.50 5.33 5.25
CA LEU A 47 -0.26 5.24 6.50
C LEU A 47 -1.13 6.47 6.65
N VAL A 48 -2.38 6.27 7.05
CA VAL A 48 -3.29 7.36 7.37
C VAL A 48 -3.35 7.50 8.90
N VAL A 49 -2.83 8.60 9.43
CA VAL A 49 -2.83 8.87 10.86
C VAL A 49 -3.37 10.27 11.07
N LYS A 50 -4.50 10.40 11.77
CA LYS A 50 -5.14 11.70 12.04
C LYS A 50 -5.31 12.54 10.77
N ASP A 51 -5.80 11.91 9.72
CA ASP A 51 -6.03 12.53 8.40
C ASP A 51 -4.75 12.96 7.66
N ASN A 52 -3.59 12.67 8.21
CA ASN A 52 -2.31 12.87 7.53
C ASN A 52 -1.85 11.59 6.88
N LEU A 53 -1.08 11.74 5.81
CA LEU A 53 -0.57 10.60 5.06
C LEU A 53 0.95 10.52 5.22
N PHE A 54 1.43 9.35 5.64
CA PHE A 54 2.85 9.11 5.83
C PHE A 54 3.31 8.02 4.87
N ILE A 55 4.29 8.33 4.05
CA ILE A 55 4.80 7.40 3.03
C ILE A 55 6.23 7.01 3.40
N GLU A 56 6.49 5.71 3.37
CA GLU A 56 7.84 5.20 3.65
C GLU A 56 8.20 4.15 2.62
N SER A 57 9.35 4.33 1.97
CA SER A 57 9.88 3.36 1.02
C SER A 57 10.64 2.27 1.76
N HIS A 58 10.57 1.05 1.25
CA HIS A 58 11.19 -0.12 1.86
C HIS A 58 12.15 -0.79 0.89
N PRO A 59 13.31 -0.16 0.61
CA PRO A 59 14.29 -0.79 -0.25
C PRO A 59 14.91 -2.00 0.45
N GLY A 60 15.26 -3.00 -0.31
CA GLY A 60 15.90 -4.20 0.23
C GLY A 60 16.54 -4.99 -0.89
N GLU A 61 17.45 -5.86 -0.53
CA GLU A 61 18.14 -6.69 -1.50
C GLU A 61 17.26 -7.82 -2.06
N THR A 62 16.24 -8.20 -1.29
CA THR A 62 15.30 -9.24 -1.71
C THR A 62 13.88 -8.76 -1.52
N VAL A 63 12.96 -9.40 -2.24
CA VAL A 63 11.52 -9.14 -2.10
C VAL A 63 11.07 -9.42 -0.66
N ASP A 64 11.54 -10.52 -0.10
CA ASP A 64 11.18 -10.89 1.28
C ASP A 64 11.62 -9.82 2.28
N ALA A 65 12.80 -9.22 2.08
CA ALA A 65 13.28 -8.16 2.96
C ALA A 65 12.40 -6.91 2.86
N CYS A 66 11.97 -6.55 1.66
CA CYS A 66 11.07 -5.42 1.46
C CYS A 66 9.73 -5.66 2.15
N PHE A 67 9.18 -6.85 2.00
CA PHE A 67 7.89 -7.21 2.61
C PHE A 67 7.99 -7.23 4.14
N ALA A 68 9.08 -7.79 4.67
CA ALA A 68 9.29 -7.83 6.13
C ALA A 68 9.41 -6.43 6.71
N ALA A 69 10.11 -5.53 6.03
CA ALA A 69 10.25 -4.14 6.47
C ALA A 69 8.89 -3.43 6.46
N ALA A 70 8.10 -3.62 5.40
CA ALA A 70 6.77 -3.03 5.30
C ALA A 70 5.86 -3.55 6.42
N GLN A 71 5.88 -4.86 6.64
CA GLN A 71 5.07 -5.48 7.70
C GLN A 71 5.45 -4.92 9.07
N HIS A 72 6.74 -4.79 9.34
CA HIS A 72 7.22 -4.23 10.61
C HIS A 72 6.71 -2.81 10.81
N THR A 73 6.85 -1.97 9.79
CA THR A 73 6.38 -0.58 9.86
C THR A 73 4.89 -0.51 10.17
N VAL A 74 4.09 -1.30 9.46
CA VAL A 74 2.62 -1.28 9.63
C VAL A 74 2.20 -1.84 10.99
N GLN A 75 2.84 -2.92 11.43
CA GLN A 75 2.50 -3.53 12.73
C GLN A 75 2.78 -2.61 13.92
N HIS A 76 3.66 -1.63 13.74
CA HIS A 76 4.01 -0.68 14.79
C HIS A 76 3.35 0.68 14.60
N ALA A 77 2.40 0.78 13.67
CA ALA A 77 1.71 2.04 13.36
C ALA A 77 0.45 2.21 14.21
N GLN A 78 0.62 2.20 15.53
CA GLN A 78 -0.49 2.38 16.46
C GLN A 78 -1.12 3.77 16.27
N GLY A 79 -2.44 3.79 16.15
CA GLY A 79 -3.17 5.02 15.89
C GLY A 79 -3.46 5.28 14.41
N ALA A 80 -2.90 4.48 13.51
CA ALA A 80 -3.22 4.60 12.10
C ALA A 80 -4.63 4.10 11.81
N GLN A 81 -5.31 4.76 10.89
CA GLN A 81 -6.67 4.41 10.49
C GLN A 81 -6.71 3.35 9.39
N ALA A 82 -5.69 3.33 8.55
CA ALA A 82 -5.56 2.40 7.44
C ALA A 82 -4.14 2.44 6.91
N TYR A 83 -3.77 1.42 6.13
CA TYR A 83 -2.49 1.40 5.44
C TYR A 83 -2.66 0.86 4.02
N SER A 84 -1.69 1.20 3.19
CA SER A 84 -1.51 0.58 1.88
C SER A 84 -0.05 0.19 1.73
N PHE A 85 0.19 -1.00 1.21
CA PHE A 85 1.53 -1.46 0.84
C PHE A 85 1.50 -1.67 -0.68
N CYS A 86 2.32 -0.91 -1.40
CA CYS A 86 2.29 -0.89 -2.85
C CYS A 86 3.60 -1.38 -3.44
N TYR A 87 3.51 -2.17 -4.49
CA TYR A 87 4.68 -2.75 -5.15
C TYR A 87 4.35 -3.12 -6.59
N ASP A 88 5.38 -3.32 -7.38
CA ASP A 88 5.27 -3.81 -8.74
C ASP A 88 5.34 -5.34 -8.69
N GLY A 89 4.30 -5.98 -9.18
CA GLY A 89 4.19 -7.43 -9.12
C GLY A 89 3.45 -7.99 -10.33
N TYR A 90 2.72 -9.04 -10.11
CA TYR A 90 1.90 -9.64 -11.16
C TYR A 90 0.70 -10.36 -10.55
N VAL A 91 -0.32 -10.55 -11.36
CA VAL A 91 -1.53 -11.28 -10.96
C VAL A 91 -1.78 -12.42 -11.94
N GLU A 92 -2.40 -13.47 -11.44
CA GLU A 92 -2.84 -14.57 -12.29
C GLU A 92 -4.27 -14.28 -12.73
N ILE A 93 -4.47 -14.37 -14.04
CA ILE A 93 -5.79 -14.23 -14.66
C ILE A 93 -6.02 -15.48 -15.50
N ASP A 94 -7.21 -15.63 -16.06
CA ASP A 94 -7.56 -16.82 -16.85
C ASP A 94 -6.60 -17.04 -18.02
N GLU A 95 -6.05 -15.98 -18.59
CA GLU A 95 -5.15 -16.05 -19.74
C GLU A 95 -3.69 -16.22 -19.35
N GLY A 96 -3.39 -16.36 -18.06
CA GLY A 96 -2.03 -16.51 -17.57
C GLY A 96 -1.66 -15.45 -16.56
N THR A 97 -0.40 -15.02 -16.57
CA THR A 97 0.12 -14.03 -15.64
C THR A 97 0.22 -12.68 -16.33
N LYS A 98 -0.19 -11.62 -15.66
CA LYS A 98 -0.10 -10.26 -16.18
C LYS A 98 0.56 -9.34 -15.15
N ASP A 99 1.42 -8.45 -15.64
CA ASP A 99 2.07 -7.46 -14.78
C ASP A 99 1.05 -6.51 -14.19
N ALA A 100 1.28 -6.12 -12.96
CA ALA A 100 0.37 -5.22 -12.25
C ALA A 100 1.09 -4.44 -11.17
N LEU A 101 0.67 -3.19 -11.00
CA LEU A 101 0.98 -2.46 -9.77
C LEU A 101 -0.06 -2.88 -8.77
N VAL A 102 0.37 -3.36 -7.61
CA VAL A 102 -0.51 -3.90 -6.60
C VAL A 102 -0.45 -3.04 -5.34
N ALA A 103 -1.60 -2.69 -4.81
CA ALA A 103 -1.72 -2.08 -3.50
C ALA A 103 -2.56 -2.99 -2.64
N GLU A 104 -1.99 -3.46 -1.54
CA GLU A 104 -2.73 -4.23 -0.56
C GLU A 104 -2.75 -3.47 0.75
N GLY A 105 -3.85 -3.55 1.47
CA GLY A 105 -3.98 -2.80 2.71
C GLY A 105 -5.11 -3.29 3.56
N GLY A 106 -5.26 -2.66 4.72
CA GLY A 106 -6.28 -3.03 5.68
C GLY A 106 -6.50 -1.96 6.71
N VAL A 107 -7.38 -2.26 7.64
CA VAL A 107 -7.70 -1.40 8.77
C VAL A 107 -7.45 -2.17 10.06
N PRO A 108 -7.25 -1.45 11.19
CA PRO A 108 -6.96 -2.12 12.46
C PRO A 108 -8.01 -3.14 12.85
N GLY A 109 -7.54 -4.33 13.24
CA GLY A 109 -8.39 -5.38 13.78
C GLY A 109 -9.19 -6.20 12.79
N ALA A 110 -9.20 -5.84 11.51
CA ALA A 110 -9.92 -6.61 10.52
C ALA A 110 -9.21 -7.94 10.22
N ASP A 111 -9.98 -8.99 10.00
CA ASP A 111 -9.44 -10.34 9.78
C ASP A 111 -8.59 -10.42 8.51
N GLN A 112 -8.98 -9.68 7.47
CA GLN A 112 -8.30 -9.71 6.19
C GLN A 112 -8.14 -8.30 5.65
N GLY A 113 -7.13 -8.12 4.80
CA GLY A 113 -6.98 -6.93 4.00
C GLY A 113 -7.51 -7.14 2.59
N PHE A 114 -7.29 -6.14 1.75
CA PHE A 114 -7.75 -6.16 0.37
C PHE A 114 -6.60 -5.81 -0.56
N ALA A 115 -6.63 -6.36 -1.77
CA ALA A 115 -5.66 -6.04 -2.80
C ALA A 115 -6.38 -5.52 -4.03
N VAL A 116 -5.90 -4.41 -4.54
CA VAL A 116 -6.36 -3.82 -5.80
C VAL A 116 -5.14 -3.55 -6.66
N GLY A 117 -5.33 -3.35 -7.94
CA GLY A 117 -4.18 -3.12 -8.80
C GLY A 117 -4.52 -2.54 -10.14
N TYR A 118 -3.50 -1.97 -10.78
CA TYR A 118 -3.55 -1.59 -12.18
C TYR A 118 -2.77 -2.59 -12.99
N LEU A 119 -3.44 -3.31 -13.85
CA LEU A 119 -2.77 -4.18 -14.81
C LEU A 119 -2.12 -3.30 -15.87
N TYR A 120 -0.96 -3.71 -16.36
CA TYR A 120 -0.27 -2.95 -17.37
C TYR A 120 0.51 -3.87 -18.33
N GLU A 121 0.90 -3.30 -19.46
CA GLU A 121 1.74 -3.97 -20.43
C GLU A 121 2.92 -3.07 -20.77
N GLN A 122 4.08 -3.65 -20.89
CA GLN A 122 5.25 -2.93 -21.36
C GLN A 122 5.32 -3.11 -22.88
N ASN A 123 5.34 -1.98 -23.59
CA ASN A 123 5.38 -1.98 -25.04
C ASN A 123 6.82 -2.18 -25.54
N GLU A 124 6.96 -2.52 -26.82
CA GLU A 124 8.27 -2.76 -27.43
C GLU A 124 9.21 -1.54 -27.35
N ASP A 125 8.63 -0.33 -27.37
CA ASP A 125 9.42 0.90 -27.27
C ASP A 125 9.76 1.28 -25.85
N GLY A 126 9.41 0.47 -24.87
CA GLY A 126 9.69 0.73 -23.45
C GLY A 126 8.61 1.50 -22.72
N THR A 127 7.60 1.98 -23.43
CA THR A 127 6.49 2.66 -22.77
C THR A 127 5.57 1.66 -22.07
N ILE A 128 4.75 2.16 -21.16
CA ILE A 128 3.86 1.34 -20.36
C ILE A 128 2.42 1.77 -20.60
N THR A 129 1.56 0.80 -20.86
CA THR A 129 0.13 1.04 -21.03
C THR A 129 -0.62 0.42 -19.87
N PHE A 130 -1.32 1.24 -19.11
CA PHE A 130 -2.12 0.79 -17.98
C PHE A 130 -3.57 0.60 -18.41
N GLU A 131 -4.25 -0.34 -17.75
CA GLU A 131 -5.71 -0.42 -17.85
C GLU A 131 -6.31 0.90 -17.34
N GLU A 132 -7.49 1.25 -17.86
CA GLU A 132 -8.11 2.54 -17.51
C GLU A 132 -8.53 2.62 -16.05
N GLU A 133 -8.95 1.51 -15.48
CA GLU A 133 -9.45 1.48 -14.11
C GLU A 133 -8.70 0.43 -13.29
N PRO A 134 -8.55 0.68 -11.98
CA PRO A 134 -7.99 -0.33 -11.11
C PRO A 134 -8.95 -1.50 -10.96
N ALA A 135 -8.41 -2.69 -10.77
CA ALA A 135 -9.18 -3.90 -10.59
C ALA A 135 -9.10 -4.37 -9.14
N TYR A 136 -10.19 -4.92 -8.65
CA TYR A 136 -10.14 -5.63 -7.39
C TYR A 136 -9.46 -6.98 -7.65
N ILE A 137 -8.41 -7.28 -6.87
CA ILE A 137 -7.63 -8.50 -7.07
C ILE A 137 -8.08 -9.60 -6.11
N GLY A 138 -8.26 -9.29 -4.85
CA GLY A 138 -8.66 -10.27 -3.86
C GLY A 138 -8.36 -9.85 -2.45
N HIS A 139 -8.42 -10.81 -1.54
CA HIS A 139 -8.04 -10.59 -0.16
C HIS A 139 -6.53 -10.67 0.01
N ALA A 140 -6.02 -9.98 1.00
CA ALA A 140 -4.61 -9.98 1.34
C ALA A 140 -4.47 -10.10 2.85
N PRO A 141 -3.29 -10.53 3.35
CA PRO A 141 -3.06 -10.49 4.79
C PRO A 141 -3.18 -9.06 5.29
N ASN A 142 -3.76 -8.89 6.48
CA ASN A 142 -3.86 -7.56 7.09
C ASN A 142 -2.76 -7.40 8.13
N PHE A 143 -1.79 -6.53 7.85
CA PHE A 143 -0.69 -6.28 8.78
C PHE A 143 -1.14 -5.57 10.05
N MET A 144 -2.36 -5.01 10.05
CA MET A 144 -2.95 -4.33 11.20
C MET A 144 -3.92 -5.20 12.00
N ILE A 145 -3.94 -6.51 11.72
CA ILE A 145 -4.90 -7.41 12.37
C ILE A 145 -4.82 -7.36 13.89
N ALA A 146 -3.64 -7.16 14.44
CA ALA A 146 -3.43 -7.12 15.90
C ALA A 146 -3.55 -5.72 16.49
N LEU A 147 -3.80 -4.70 15.68
CA LEU A 147 -3.92 -3.34 16.18
C LEU A 147 -5.35 -3.02 16.57
N LYS A 148 -5.49 -2.15 17.57
CA LYS A 148 -6.80 -1.62 17.99
C LYS A 148 -7.21 -0.48 17.06
N ALA A 149 -8.50 -0.18 17.03
CA ALA A 149 -9.00 0.99 16.32
C ALA A 149 -8.34 2.27 16.87
N PRO A 150 -8.13 3.30 16.03
CA PRO A 150 -7.40 4.50 16.46
C PRO A 150 -7.92 5.14 17.74
N GLY A 151 -9.24 5.17 17.93
CA GLY A 151 -9.82 5.79 19.12
C GLY A 151 -9.64 4.99 20.40
N GLU A 152 -9.14 3.76 20.32
CA GLU A 152 -8.92 2.90 21.48
C GLU A 152 -7.54 3.06 22.09
N TYR A 153 -6.66 3.83 21.45
CA TYR A 153 -5.32 4.09 21.98
C TYR A 153 -5.32 5.33 22.86
N SER A 154 -4.62 5.24 23.98
CA SER A 154 -4.29 6.44 24.76
C SER A 154 -3.15 7.18 24.08
N ASP A 155 -2.93 8.42 24.46
CA ASP A 155 -1.83 9.22 23.90
C ASP A 155 -0.47 8.55 24.11
N ASP A 156 -0.32 7.82 25.23
CA ASP A 156 0.93 7.12 25.53
C ASP A 156 1.17 5.90 24.65
N GLU A 157 0.12 5.34 24.08
CA GLU A 157 0.21 4.15 23.23
C GLU A 157 0.49 4.49 21.76
N ILE A 158 0.26 5.74 21.38
CA ILE A 158 0.51 6.20 20.01
C ILE A 158 2.00 6.51 19.88
N ASP A 159 2.61 6.02 18.81
CA ASP A 159 4.04 6.25 18.55
C ASP A 159 4.33 7.76 18.51
N GLU A 160 5.29 8.20 19.30
CA GLU A 160 5.72 9.60 19.35
C GLU A 160 6.13 10.13 17.97
N LYS A 161 6.62 9.26 17.11
CA LYS A 161 6.98 9.60 15.75
C LYS A 161 5.84 10.31 15.01
N TYR A 162 4.61 9.81 15.14
CA TYR A 162 3.48 10.41 14.44
C TYR A 162 3.01 11.70 15.08
N THR A 163 3.08 11.76 16.41
CA THR A 163 2.71 12.98 17.12
C THR A 163 3.72 14.09 16.85
N ALA A 164 5.00 13.77 16.91
CA ALA A 164 6.08 14.75 16.67
C ALA A 164 6.07 15.25 15.23
N GLU A 165 5.86 14.36 14.28
CA GLU A 165 5.81 14.74 12.86
C GLU A 165 4.62 15.65 12.56
N GLU A 166 3.49 15.41 13.22
CA GLU A 166 2.32 16.26 13.06
C GLU A 166 2.58 17.68 13.54
N GLU A 167 3.27 17.83 14.68
CA GLU A 167 3.61 19.14 15.21
C GLU A 167 4.71 19.85 14.43
N ALA A 168 5.64 19.09 13.88
CA ALA A 168 6.82 19.61 13.21
C ALA A 168 6.72 19.57 11.68
N GLU A 169 5.59 19.25 11.14
CA GLU A 169 5.41 19.05 9.70
C GLU A 169 5.96 20.21 8.87
N GLY A 170 5.64 21.44 9.27
CA GLY A 170 6.14 22.62 8.57
C GLY A 170 7.64 22.80 8.70
N GLU A 171 8.21 22.42 9.82
CA GLU A 171 9.65 22.54 10.06
C GLU A 171 10.44 21.50 9.28
N ASP A 172 9.92 20.29 9.20
CA ASP A 172 10.58 19.23 8.45
C ASP A 172 10.65 19.55 6.96
N GLU A 173 9.57 20.09 6.42
CA GLU A 173 9.56 20.52 5.03
C GLU A 173 10.56 21.64 4.78
N ALA A 174 10.75 22.52 5.73
CA ALA A 174 11.69 23.62 5.61
C ALA A 174 13.16 23.15 5.64
N LYS A 175 13.43 22.01 6.24
CA LYS A 175 14.78 21.48 6.34
C LYS A 175 15.22 20.71 5.10
N GLU A 176 14.28 20.27 4.34
CA GLU A 176 14.54 19.55 3.10
C GLU A 176 14.61 20.51 1.91
#